data_19cd310f0e8f8818ca57767ffd83c0fc
#
_entry.id   19cd310f0e8f8818ca57767ffd83c0fc
#
_cell.length_a   1.000
_cell.length_b   1.000
_cell.length_c   1.000
_cell.angle_alpha   90.00
_cell.angle_beta   90.00
_cell.angle_gamma   90.00
#
_symmetry.space_group_name_H-M   'P 1'
#
loop_
_entity.id
_entity.type
_entity.pdbx_description
1 polymer ?
#
loop_
_entity_poly.entity_id
_entity_poly.type
_entity_poly.pdbx_seq_one_letter_code
_entity_poly.pdbx_strand_id
1 'polypeptide(L)'
;MATQQDNAQIIYDTAISRGLSDTTAKLMVGQSAHETGNWTSNAFKKHNNGFGYMILKGSKWQTGKTGLIADNKLPVADYKNLADSTNEVVDWLKRRENEGKFKIADLNTPEKYAKALKDNNYYGATYNIYVGGMIKGLQKWTSNIKTLATENKGISFGIVALLVFGGYLAYRKFSKK
;
A
#
# COMPACT_ATOMS: atom_id res chain seq x y z
N MET A 1 -18.66 -3.59 11.63
CA MET A 1 -17.45 -3.71 10.82
C MET A 1 -17.00 -2.33 10.39
N ALA A 2 -15.70 -2.10 10.34
CA ALA A 2 -15.13 -0.87 9.79
C ALA A 2 -15.57 -0.70 8.32
N THR A 3 -15.80 0.53 7.90
CA THR A 3 -16.09 0.85 6.49
C THR A 3 -14.81 0.71 5.65
N GLN A 4 -14.94 0.69 4.34
CA GLN A 4 -13.76 0.69 3.45
C GLN A 4 -12.94 1.99 3.61
N GLN A 5 -13.59 3.11 3.91
CA GLN A 5 -12.90 4.37 4.21
C GLN A 5 -12.14 4.31 5.55
N ASP A 6 -12.70 3.66 6.57
CA ASP A 6 -12.00 3.43 7.84
C ASP A 6 -10.76 2.56 7.63
N ASN A 7 -10.84 1.54 6.77
CA ASN A 7 -9.69 0.71 6.42
C ASN A 7 -8.58 1.52 5.75
N ALA A 8 -8.93 2.40 4.81
CA ALA A 8 -7.97 3.32 4.19
C ALA A 8 -7.29 4.22 5.23
N GLN A 9 -8.07 4.78 6.17
CA GLN A 9 -7.57 5.62 7.25
C GLN A 9 -6.63 4.85 8.19
N ILE A 10 -7.01 3.63 8.62
CA ILE A 10 -6.16 2.79 9.48
C ILE A 10 -4.80 2.52 8.84
N ILE A 11 -4.77 2.18 7.55
CA ILE A 11 -3.51 1.93 6.84
C ILE A 11 -2.66 3.19 6.79
N TYR A 12 -3.28 4.31 6.40
CA TYR A 12 -2.61 5.59 6.33
C TYR A 12 -2.01 6.00 7.68
N ASP A 13 -2.81 6.03 8.74
CA ASP A 13 -2.38 6.45 10.08
C ASP A 13 -1.28 5.52 10.62
N THR A 14 -1.40 4.21 10.38
CA THR A 14 -0.36 3.25 10.77
C THR A 14 0.95 3.54 10.04
N ALA A 15 0.92 3.77 8.73
CA ALA A 15 2.11 4.07 7.94
C ALA A 15 2.78 5.38 8.39
N ILE A 16 1.98 6.44 8.63
CA ILE A 16 2.46 7.74 9.16
C ILE A 16 3.09 7.57 10.55
N SER A 17 2.43 6.86 11.47
CA SER A 17 2.96 6.62 12.83
C SER A 17 4.29 5.85 12.83
N ARG A 18 4.56 5.11 11.76
CA ARG A 18 5.81 4.37 11.52
C ARG A 18 6.87 5.20 10.79
N GLY A 19 6.61 6.49 10.54
CA GLY A 19 7.54 7.45 9.95
C GLY A 19 7.60 7.44 8.43
N LEU A 20 6.61 6.86 7.74
CA LEU A 20 6.53 6.99 6.29
C LEU A 20 5.98 8.36 5.88
N SER A 21 6.34 8.83 4.69
CA SER A 21 5.81 10.07 4.14
C SER A 21 4.32 9.95 3.81
N ASP A 22 3.60 11.09 3.74
CA ASP A 22 2.22 11.17 3.28
C ASP A 22 2.01 10.43 1.97
N THR A 23 2.89 10.68 1.00
CA THR A 23 2.83 10.03 -0.31
C THR A 23 2.98 8.52 -0.21
N THR A 24 3.99 8.02 0.51
CA THR A 24 4.21 6.57 0.65
C THR A 24 3.06 5.91 1.41
N ALA A 25 2.52 6.56 2.45
CA ALA A 25 1.36 6.06 3.19
C ALA A 25 0.12 5.92 2.28
N LYS A 26 -0.14 6.91 1.42
CA LYS A 26 -1.23 6.84 0.42
C LYS A 26 -1.00 5.75 -0.61
N LEU A 27 0.23 5.53 -1.06
CA LEU A 27 0.57 4.42 -1.97
C LEU A 27 0.29 3.06 -1.33
N MET A 28 0.56 2.91 -0.02
CA MET A 28 0.19 1.70 0.72
C MET A 28 -1.33 1.48 0.79
N VAL A 29 -2.13 2.55 0.90
CA VAL A 29 -3.61 2.44 0.80
C VAL A 29 -4.01 1.90 -0.58
N GLY A 30 -3.44 2.45 -1.65
CA GLY A 30 -3.68 1.98 -3.02
C GLY A 30 -3.28 0.51 -3.21
N GLN A 31 -2.13 0.12 -2.68
CA GLN A 31 -1.66 -1.28 -2.68
C GLN A 31 -2.64 -2.20 -1.97
N SER A 32 -3.00 -1.89 -0.74
CA SER A 32 -3.91 -2.72 0.06
C SER A 32 -5.29 -2.86 -0.59
N ALA A 33 -5.83 -1.77 -1.14
CA ALA A 33 -7.09 -1.82 -1.88
C ALA A 33 -7.00 -2.74 -3.10
N HIS A 34 -5.89 -2.71 -3.83
CA HIS A 34 -5.66 -3.60 -4.97
C HIS A 34 -5.55 -5.07 -4.53
N GLU A 35 -4.69 -5.39 -3.56
CA GLU A 35 -4.44 -6.75 -3.07
C GLU A 35 -5.68 -7.44 -2.51
N THR A 36 -6.60 -6.67 -1.94
CA THR A 36 -7.77 -7.20 -1.25
C THR A 36 -9.09 -7.04 -2.01
N GLY A 37 -9.05 -6.49 -3.23
CA GLY A 37 -10.25 -6.12 -3.95
C GLY A 37 -11.10 -5.11 -3.17
N ASN A 38 -10.48 -4.03 -2.69
CA ASN A 38 -11.07 -3.02 -1.82
C ASN A 38 -11.58 -3.61 -0.48
N TRP A 39 -10.76 -4.43 0.16
CA TRP A 39 -11.03 -5.06 1.46
C TRP A 39 -12.27 -5.97 1.46
N THR A 40 -12.52 -6.66 0.33
CA THR A 40 -13.62 -7.61 0.21
C THR A 40 -13.18 -9.07 0.17
N SER A 41 -11.89 -9.35 0.01
CA SER A 41 -11.35 -10.70 -0.05
C SER A 41 -11.57 -11.49 1.26
N ASN A 42 -11.60 -12.81 1.16
CA ASN A 42 -11.71 -13.68 2.35
C ASN A 42 -10.50 -13.55 3.27
N ALA A 43 -9.30 -13.39 2.71
CA ALA A 43 -8.08 -13.18 3.49
C ALA A 43 -8.17 -11.91 4.35
N PHE A 44 -8.75 -10.84 3.81
CA PHE A 44 -8.99 -9.63 4.59
C PHE A 44 -10.12 -9.81 5.62
N LYS A 45 -11.32 -10.21 5.16
CA LYS A 45 -12.53 -10.24 6.01
C LYS A 45 -12.42 -11.17 7.21
N LYS A 46 -11.72 -12.29 7.07
CA LYS A 46 -11.62 -13.32 8.11
C LYS A 46 -10.31 -13.25 8.88
N HIS A 47 -9.26 -12.67 8.31
CA HIS A 47 -7.90 -12.78 8.81
C HIS A 47 -7.14 -11.45 8.84
N ASN A 48 -7.82 -10.32 8.62
CA ASN A 48 -7.25 -8.97 8.62
C ASN A 48 -5.99 -8.81 7.73
N ASN A 49 -5.82 -9.70 6.75
CA ASN A 49 -4.68 -9.67 5.84
C ASN A 49 -4.93 -8.63 4.73
N GLY A 50 -4.52 -7.40 5.00
CA GLY A 50 -4.72 -6.25 4.11
C GLY A 50 -3.80 -6.20 2.89
N PHE A 51 -2.81 -7.11 2.78
CA PHE A 51 -1.76 -7.03 1.77
C PHE A 51 -1.40 -8.36 1.11
N GLY A 52 -2.21 -9.39 1.32
CA GLY A 52 -1.98 -10.70 0.70
C GLY A 52 -0.73 -11.43 1.20
N TYR A 53 -0.23 -11.10 2.38
CA TYR A 53 1.00 -11.69 2.91
C TYR A 53 0.86 -13.19 3.20
N MET A 54 1.95 -13.91 2.93
CA MET A 54 2.13 -15.29 3.33
C MET A 54 2.69 -15.37 4.75
N ILE A 55 2.64 -16.57 5.34
CA ILE A 55 3.26 -16.80 6.64
C ILE A 55 4.77 -16.50 6.59
N LEU A 56 5.25 -15.73 7.55
CA LEU A 56 6.65 -15.37 7.69
C LEU A 56 7.17 -15.84 9.03
N LYS A 57 8.17 -16.72 9.03
CA LYS A 57 8.81 -17.20 10.25
C LYS A 57 9.43 -16.02 11.01
N GLY A 58 9.06 -15.90 12.30
CA GLY A 58 9.58 -14.86 13.17
C GLY A 58 8.90 -13.48 13.03
N SER A 59 7.83 -13.38 12.27
CA SER A 59 7.01 -12.16 12.29
C SER A 59 6.42 -11.93 13.68
N LYS A 60 6.52 -10.71 14.17
CA LYS A 60 5.92 -10.28 15.45
C LYS A 60 4.47 -9.79 15.27
N TRP A 61 4.01 -9.66 14.03
CA TRP A 61 2.69 -9.12 13.70
C TRP A 61 1.67 -10.21 13.37
N GLN A 62 2.14 -11.37 12.86
CA GLN A 62 1.27 -12.47 12.48
C GLN A 62 0.85 -13.28 13.70
N THR A 63 -0.43 -13.62 13.79
CA THR A 63 -0.96 -14.49 14.85
C THR A 63 -0.86 -15.97 14.48
N GLY A 64 -0.64 -16.27 13.21
CA GLY A 64 -0.52 -17.62 12.68
C GLY A 64 -0.81 -17.72 11.20
N LYS A 65 -1.12 -18.91 10.75
CA LYS A 65 -1.57 -19.20 9.39
C LYS A 65 -3.08 -19.36 9.35
N THR A 66 -3.68 -18.89 8.26
CA THR A 66 -5.07 -19.18 7.94
C THR A 66 -5.22 -20.60 7.35
N GLY A 67 -6.46 -21.07 7.16
CA GLY A 67 -6.72 -22.24 6.32
C GLY A 67 -6.63 -21.97 4.81
N LEU A 68 -6.36 -20.71 4.42
CA LEU A 68 -6.26 -20.31 3.01
C LEU A 68 -4.86 -20.60 2.48
N ILE A 69 -4.82 -21.08 1.24
CA ILE A 69 -3.58 -21.33 0.50
C ILE A 69 -3.57 -20.40 -0.70
N ALA A 70 -2.49 -19.69 -0.91
CA ALA A 70 -2.30 -18.84 -2.08
C ALA A 70 -1.93 -19.66 -3.34
N ASP A 71 -1.96 -19.03 -4.51
CA ASP A 71 -1.66 -19.68 -5.79
C ASP A 71 -0.26 -20.30 -5.82
N ASN A 72 0.70 -19.74 -5.08
CA ASN A 72 2.04 -20.29 -4.92
C ASN A 72 2.14 -21.43 -3.88
N LYS A 73 1.01 -21.96 -3.43
CA LYS A 73 0.87 -23.04 -2.42
C LYS A 73 1.37 -22.70 -1.03
N LEU A 74 1.66 -21.44 -0.74
CA LEU A 74 2.04 -21.00 0.59
C LEU A 74 0.81 -20.62 1.42
N PRO A 75 0.81 -20.88 2.75
CA PRO A 75 -0.29 -20.51 3.62
C PRO A 75 -0.33 -18.98 3.79
N VAL A 76 -1.54 -18.45 3.72
CA VAL A 76 -1.82 -17.02 3.94
C VAL A 76 -1.73 -16.71 5.43
N ALA A 77 -1.13 -15.57 5.76
CA ALA A 77 -0.95 -15.13 7.14
C ALA A 77 -2.25 -14.59 7.76
N ASP A 78 -2.38 -14.80 9.07
CA ASP A 78 -3.43 -14.26 9.93
C ASP A 78 -2.91 -13.11 10.79
N TYR A 79 -3.72 -12.08 11.02
CA TYR A 79 -3.38 -10.90 11.82
C TYR A 79 -4.49 -10.56 12.81
N LYS A 80 -4.12 -10.00 13.95
CA LYS A 80 -5.08 -9.55 14.95
C LYS A 80 -5.97 -8.43 14.43
N ASN A 81 -5.42 -7.54 13.60
CA ASN A 81 -6.11 -6.39 13.02
C ASN A 81 -5.38 -5.91 11.74
N LEU A 82 -6.00 -4.96 11.02
CA LEU A 82 -5.43 -4.38 9.80
C LEU A 82 -4.14 -3.58 10.05
N ALA A 83 -4.02 -2.92 11.21
CA ALA A 83 -2.80 -2.20 11.55
C ALA A 83 -1.59 -3.14 11.67
N ASP A 84 -1.76 -4.36 12.20
CA ASP A 84 -0.69 -5.34 12.29
C ASP A 84 -0.23 -5.80 10.89
N SER A 85 -1.16 -6.06 9.96
CA SER A 85 -0.77 -6.40 8.59
C SER A 85 -0.11 -5.22 7.86
N THR A 86 -0.49 -3.98 8.18
CA THR A 86 0.17 -2.77 7.68
C THR A 86 1.58 -2.63 8.24
N ASN A 87 1.76 -2.88 9.53
CA ASN A 87 3.07 -2.88 10.18
C ASN A 87 4.03 -3.91 9.56
N GLU A 88 3.54 -5.08 9.16
CA GLU A 88 4.34 -6.09 8.46
C GLU A 88 4.92 -5.54 7.15
N VAL A 89 4.10 -4.84 6.35
CA VAL A 89 4.57 -4.22 5.10
C VAL A 89 5.56 -3.10 5.36
N VAL A 90 5.33 -2.27 6.38
CA VAL A 90 6.30 -1.22 6.76
C VAL A 90 7.63 -1.83 7.19
N ASP A 91 7.61 -2.91 7.98
CA ASP A 91 8.84 -3.61 8.37
C ASP A 91 9.55 -4.24 7.16
N TRP A 92 8.78 -4.74 6.18
CA TRP A 92 9.35 -5.24 4.92
C TRP A 92 10.04 -4.11 4.13
N LEU A 93 9.37 -2.95 3.96
CA LEU A 93 9.95 -1.80 3.26
C LEU A 93 11.27 -1.36 3.93
N LYS A 94 11.26 -1.19 5.25
CA LYS A 94 12.46 -0.79 6.02
C LYS A 94 13.58 -1.82 5.93
N ARG A 95 13.27 -3.10 5.97
CA ARG A 95 14.27 -4.15 5.79
C ARG A 95 14.90 -4.09 4.40
N ARG A 96 14.12 -3.92 3.33
CA ARG A 96 14.65 -3.81 1.97
C ARG A 96 15.48 -2.54 1.77
N GLU A 97 15.09 -1.43 2.40
CA GLU A 97 15.93 -0.23 2.43
C GLU A 97 17.26 -0.46 3.14
N ASN A 98 17.26 -1.11 4.30
CA ASN A 98 18.48 -1.48 5.03
C ASN A 98 19.38 -2.44 4.25
N GLU A 99 18.81 -3.29 3.40
CA GLU A 99 19.50 -4.16 2.47
C GLU A 99 20.05 -3.41 1.22
N GLY A 100 19.82 -2.10 1.12
CA GLY A 100 20.27 -1.28 -0.01
C GLY A 100 19.49 -1.50 -1.30
N LYS A 101 18.28 -2.08 -1.24
CA LYS A 101 17.48 -2.39 -2.43
C LYS A 101 16.84 -1.16 -3.06
N PHE A 102 16.43 -0.21 -2.25
CA PHE A 102 15.88 1.09 -2.62
C PHE A 102 15.94 2.04 -1.42
N LYS A 103 15.61 3.32 -1.64
CA LYS A 103 15.33 4.27 -0.56
C LYS A 103 13.82 4.50 -0.50
N ILE A 104 13.21 4.39 0.69
CA ILE A 104 11.76 4.61 0.85
C ILE A 104 11.37 6.03 0.41
N ALA A 105 12.23 7.02 0.62
CA ALA A 105 12.00 8.39 0.19
C ALA A 105 11.84 8.54 -1.35
N ASP A 106 12.42 7.62 -2.12
CA ASP A 106 12.33 7.63 -3.59
C ASP A 106 11.03 6.99 -4.11
N LEU A 107 10.29 6.28 -3.25
CA LEU A 107 9.02 5.60 -3.57
C LEU A 107 7.85 6.60 -3.55
N ASN A 108 7.93 7.61 -4.39
CA ASN A 108 7.04 8.78 -4.36
C ASN A 108 6.03 8.83 -5.52
N THR A 109 5.99 7.80 -6.37
CA THR A 109 4.94 7.59 -7.38
C THR A 109 4.48 6.14 -7.39
N PRO A 110 3.25 5.84 -7.90
CA PRO A 110 2.76 4.47 -8.03
C PRO A 110 3.72 3.57 -8.81
N GLU A 111 4.33 4.10 -9.87
CA GLU A 111 5.24 3.37 -10.73
C GLU A 111 6.54 2.98 -10.00
N LYS A 112 7.17 3.94 -9.32
CA LYS A 112 8.40 3.69 -8.53
C LYS A 112 8.13 2.72 -7.39
N TYR A 113 7.01 2.92 -6.69
CA TYR A 113 6.60 2.05 -5.59
C TYR A 113 6.36 0.62 -6.09
N ALA A 114 5.52 0.43 -7.10
CA ALA A 114 5.23 -0.88 -7.66
C ALA A 114 6.48 -1.54 -8.26
N LYS A 115 7.38 -0.77 -8.90
CA LYS A 115 8.64 -1.31 -9.41
C LYS A 115 9.52 -1.83 -8.29
N ALA A 116 9.67 -1.10 -7.20
CA ALA A 116 10.43 -1.55 -6.04
C ALA A 116 9.85 -2.85 -5.44
N LEU A 117 8.52 -2.96 -5.34
CA LEU A 117 7.86 -4.19 -4.92
C LEU A 117 8.16 -5.36 -5.87
N LYS A 118 8.03 -5.13 -7.19
CA LYS A 118 8.27 -6.16 -8.23
C LYS A 118 9.70 -6.67 -8.23
N ASP A 119 10.67 -5.74 -8.23
CA ASP A 119 12.10 -6.06 -8.26
C ASP A 119 12.56 -6.83 -7.00
N ASN A 120 11.77 -6.75 -5.93
CA ASN A 120 12.02 -7.47 -4.67
C ASN A 120 11.06 -8.65 -4.43
N ASN A 121 10.44 -9.17 -5.51
CA ASN A 121 9.59 -10.36 -5.50
C ASN A 121 8.38 -10.28 -4.54
N TYR A 122 7.83 -9.07 -4.32
CA TYR A 122 6.65 -8.90 -3.48
C TYR A 122 5.40 -9.51 -4.15
N TYR A 123 5.23 -9.35 -5.46
CA TYR A 123 4.08 -9.87 -6.20
C TYR A 123 4.49 -10.54 -7.53
N GLY A 124 3.68 -11.52 -7.97
CA GLY A 124 3.88 -12.27 -9.20
C GLY A 124 3.23 -11.64 -10.45
N ALA A 125 2.19 -10.84 -10.29
CA ALA A 125 1.40 -10.27 -11.38
C ALA A 125 2.24 -9.44 -12.37
N THR A 126 1.68 -9.19 -13.57
CA THR A 126 2.28 -8.29 -14.56
C THR A 126 2.34 -6.86 -14.01
N TYR A 127 3.47 -6.19 -14.17
CA TYR A 127 3.74 -4.85 -13.63
C TYR A 127 2.63 -3.84 -13.96
N ASN A 128 2.22 -3.74 -15.24
CA ASN A 128 1.21 -2.76 -15.66
C ASN A 128 -0.18 -3.01 -15.03
N ILE A 129 -0.55 -4.28 -14.84
CA ILE A 129 -1.80 -4.65 -14.18
C ILE A 129 -1.76 -4.22 -12.71
N TYR A 130 -0.64 -4.46 -12.04
CA TYR A 130 -0.46 -4.11 -10.64
C TYR A 130 -0.50 -2.60 -10.41
N VAL A 131 0.28 -1.83 -11.18
CA VAL A 131 0.29 -0.36 -11.15
C VAL A 131 -1.11 0.20 -11.41
N GLY A 132 -1.80 -0.27 -12.44
CA GLY A 132 -3.15 0.19 -12.76
C GLY A 132 -4.15 -0.09 -11.64
N GLY A 133 -4.05 -1.24 -10.97
CA GLY A 133 -4.86 -1.57 -9.81
C GLY A 133 -4.59 -0.68 -8.61
N MET A 134 -3.31 -0.44 -8.31
CA MET A 134 -2.90 0.48 -7.24
C MET A 134 -3.39 1.91 -7.49
N ILE A 135 -3.26 2.43 -8.71
CA ILE A 135 -3.72 3.80 -9.06
C ILE A 135 -5.22 3.93 -8.83
N LYS A 136 -6.02 2.94 -9.26
CA LYS A 136 -7.48 2.94 -9.01
C LYS A 136 -7.80 2.98 -7.51
N GLY A 137 -7.12 2.16 -6.71
CA GLY A 137 -7.27 2.16 -5.26
C GLY A 137 -6.85 3.50 -4.63
N LEU A 138 -5.71 4.04 -5.05
CA LEU A 138 -5.22 5.34 -4.61
C LEU A 138 -6.24 6.45 -4.87
N GLN A 139 -6.72 6.59 -6.11
CA GLN A 139 -7.69 7.61 -6.51
C GLN A 139 -9.00 7.51 -5.73
N LYS A 140 -9.49 6.28 -5.52
CA LYS A 140 -10.77 6.04 -4.88
C LYS A 140 -10.74 6.33 -3.38
N TRP A 141 -9.67 5.99 -2.68
CA TRP A 141 -9.68 5.90 -1.23
C TRP A 141 -8.87 6.97 -0.50
N THR A 142 -8.01 7.72 -1.21
CA THR A 142 -7.14 8.69 -0.53
C THR A 142 -7.69 10.12 -0.53
N SER A 143 -8.71 10.44 -1.34
CA SER A 143 -9.33 11.77 -1.37
C SER A 143 -9.97 12.20 -0.04
N ASN A 144 -10.44 11.24 0.75
CA ASN A 144 -11.11 11.47 2.02
C ASN A 144 -10.26 11.08 3.24
N ILE A 145 -8.97 10.81 3.05
CA ILE A 145 -8.06 10.55 4.17
C ILE A 145 -7.89 11.86 4.96
N LYS A 146 -8.19 11.78 6.25
CA LYS A 146 -7.88 12.86 7.18
C LYS A 146 -6.38 12.79 7.45
N THR A 147 -5.62 13.72 6.88
CA THR A 147 -4.23 13.91 7.29
C THR A 147 -4.25 14.34 8.75
N LEU A 148 -3.46 13.69 9.61
CA LEU A 148 -3.18 14.24 10.92
C LEU A 148 -2.59 15.61 10.65
N ALA A 149 -3.37 16.65 10.85
CA ALA A 149 -2.87 18.00 10.81
C ALA A 149 -1.75 18.03 11.85
N THR A 150 -0.51 18.00 11.40
CA THR A 150 0.55 18.55 12.23
C THR A 150 0.08 19.95 12.52
N GLU A 151 -0.23 20.24 13.78
CA GLU A 151 -0.47 21.58 14.28
C GLU A 151 0.85 22.39 14.13
N ASN A 152 1.17 22.69 12.90
CA ASN A 152 2.11 23.72 12.53
C ASN A 152 1.48 24.53 11.42
N LYS A 153 0.93 25.66 11.84
CA LYS A 153 0.38 26.72 11.02
C LYS A 153 1.30 27.00 9.82
N GLY A 154 0.75 26.86 8.63
CA GLY A 154 1.17 27.61 7.46
C GLY A 154 1.95 26.86 6.39
N ILE A 155 1.29 25.95 5.64
CA ILE A 155 1.60 25.80 4.21
C ILE A 155 0.28 25.47 3.49
N SER A 156 -0.07 26.32 2.54
CA SER A 156 -1.28 26.34 1.74
C SER A 156 -1.47 25.09 0.88
N PHE A 157 -2.66 24.52 0.95
CA PHE A 157 -3.15 23.47 0.06
C PHE A 157 -3.25 23.99 -1.38
N GLY A 158 -2.27 23.69 -2.23
CA GLY A 158 -2.31 24.13 -3.63
C GLY A 158 -1.58 23.25 -4.64
N ILE A 159 -0.73 22.33 -4.23
CA ILE A 159 0.25 21.74 -5.15
C ILE A 159 0.01 20.25 -5.48
N VAL A 160 -0.75 19.49 -4.69
CA VAL A 160 -0.89 18.02 -4.91
C VAL A 160 -1.81 17.67 -6.08
N ALA A 161 -2.80 18.51 -6.40
CA ALA A 161 -3.72 18.26 -7.52
C ALA A 161 -3.05 18.42 -8.91
N LEU A 162 -1.98 19.22 -9.02
CA LEU A 162 -1.34 19.52 -10.30
C LEU A 162 -0.35 18.44 -10.77
N LEU A 163 0.24 17.67 -9.87
CA LEU A 163 1.23 16.64 -10.25
C LEU A 163 0.57 15.36 -10.79
N VAL A 164 -0.62 15.00 -10.30
CA VAL A 164 -1.34 13.81 -10.77
C VAL A 164 -1.98 14.06 -12.15
N PHE A 165 -2.46 15.28 -12.42
CA PHE A 165 -3.04 15.64 -13.72
C PHE A 165 -2.00 15.90 -14.82
N GLY A 166 -0.83 16.45 -14.47
CA GLY A 166 0.23 16.74 -15.45
C GLY A 166 0.86 15.49 -16.04
N GLY A 167 1.10 14.46 -15.23
CA GLY A 167 1.68 13.18 -15.67
C GLY A 167 0.75 12.38 -16.59
N TYR A 168 -0.55 12.38 -16.30
CA TYR A 168 -1.54 11.64 -17.10
C TYR A 168 -1.76 12.26 -18.49
N LEU A 169 -1.74 13.59 -18.60
CA LEU A 169 -1.88 14.28 -19.89
C LEU A 169 -0.63 14.15 -20.77
N ALA A 170 0.56 14.10 -20.17
CA ALA A 170 1.80 13.87 -20.90
C ALA A 170 1.87 12.43 -21.45
N TYR A 171 1.46 11.43 -20.67
CA TYR A 171 1.42 10.02 -21.12
C TYR A 171 0.48 9.82 -22.31
N ARG A 172 -0.69 10.48 -22.33
CA ARG A 172 -1.65 10.38 -23.43
C ARG A 172 -1.17 10.99 -24.74
N LYS A 173 -0.22 11.95 -24.67
CA LYS A 173 0.34 12.63 -25.84
C LYS A 173 1.46 11.83 -26.53
N PHE A 174 2.14 10.94 -25.80
CA PHE A 174 3.23 10.12 -26.34
C PHE A 174 2.81 8.72 -26.80
N SER A 175 1.60 8.24 -26.46
CA SER A 175 1.11 6.93 -26.88
C SER A 175 0.32 6.94 -28.22
N LYS A 176 0.33 8.04 -28.94
CA LYS A 176 -0.32 8.21 -30.25
C LYS A 176 0.67 8.54 -31.37
N LYS A 177 1.86 7.96 -31.31
CA LYS A 177 2.75 7.90 -32.49
C LYS A 177 3.19 6.46 -32.72
#